data_5a68dbb8c1d2eee41bdeeecf0b56f7cf
#
_entry.id   5a68dbb8c1d2eee41bdeeecf0b56f7cf
#
_cell.length_a   1.000
_cell.length_b   1.000
_cell.length_c   1.000
_cell.angle_alpha   90.00
_cell.angle_beta   90.00
_cell.angle_gamma   90.00
#
_symmetry.space_group_name_H-M   'P 1'
#
loop_
_entity.id
_entity.type
_entity.pdbx_description
1 polymer ?
#
loop_
_entity_poly.entity_id
_entity_poly.type
_entity_poly.pdbx_seq_one_letter_code
_entity_poly.pdbx_strand_id
1 'polypeptide(L)'
;MTNAVAQSTPPLQTDPFNDPLIKQVQARHEKAVYGDTKETKALTSDLEKWTQEQPTNYLLQAYLGSVYTLDSRDAWPGPGKLTYLRNGGKWMDGAVAAAPDNPAVRFVRAIDYYELPFFFGKGKTARDDFQILLKQIDGEIKTPYILNIETQQAIYYYAGLSFKQLSQLPQAKDAWQRGLALDINSALATKIKMELGKVK
;
A
#
# COMPACT_ATOMS: atom_id res chain seq x y z
N MET A 1 -25.84 33.45 -19.10
CA MET A 1 -24.93 33.64 -17.95
C MET A 1 -24.93 32.32 -17.18
N THR A 2 -23.95 31.48 -17.41
CA THR A 2 -23.82 30.18 -16.76
C THR A 2 -23.03 30.39 -15.46
N ASN A 3 -23.69 30.27 -14.31
CA ASN A 3 -23.06 30.28 -13.00
C ASN A 3 -22.19 29.02 -12.89
N ALA A 4 -20.88 29.18 -13.00
CA ALA A 4 -19.94 28.17 -12.59
C ALA A 4 -20.01 28.05 -11.06
N VAL A 5 -20.63 26.99 -10.58
CA VAL A 5 -20.56 26.62 -9.15
C VAL A 5 -19.10 26.28 -8.85
N ALA A 6 -18.45 27.14 -8.09
CA ALA A 6 -17.11 26.86 -7.58
C ALA A 6 -17.20 25.57 -6.74
N GLN A 7 -16.64 24.49 -7.22
CA GLN A 7 -16.49 23.26 -6.44
C GLN A 7 -15.55 23.58 -5.27
N SER A 8 -16.10 23.68 -4.07
CA SER A 8 -15.34 23.83 -2.84
C SER A 8 -14.39 22.62 -2.72
N THR A 9 -13.11 22.89 -2.61
CA THR A 9 -12.11 21.83 -2.32
C THR A 9 -12.53 21.13 -1.03
N PRO A 10 -12.66 19.80 -1.00
CA PRO A 10 -13.02 19.10 0.22
C PRO A 10 -11.98 19.39 1.32
N PRO A 11 -12.40 19.44 2.59
CA PRO A 11 -11.47 19.68 3.69
C PRO A 11 -10.38 18.62 3.72
N LEU A 12 -9.15 19.03 4.07
CA LEU A 12 -8.02 18.13 4.22
C LEU A 12 -8.32 17.11 5.32
N GLN A 13 -8.04 15.85 5.03
CA GLN A 13 -8.21 14.72 5.93
C GLN A 13 -6.85 14.29 6.50
N THR A 14 -6.86 13.77 7.71
CA THR A 14 -5.66 13.18 8.32
C THR A 14 -5.22 11.91 7.60
N ASP A 15 -4.01 11.44 7.90
CA ASP A 15 -3.49 10.17 7.38
C ASP A 15 -4.47 9.03 7.70
N PRO A 16 -4.99 8.31 6.69
CA PRO A 16 -5.93 7.20 6.90
C PRO A 16 -5.37 6.08 7.80
N PHE A 17 -4.06 5.94 7.89
CA PHE A 17 -3.42 4.98 8.79
C PHE A 17 -3.50 5.38 10.27
N ASN A 18 -3.95 6.60 10.59
CA ASN A 18 -4.18 7.03 11.97
C ASN A 18 -5.51 6.55 12.56
N ASP A 19 -6.42 6.01 11.75
CA ASP A 19 -7.67 5.41 12.23
C ASP A 19 -7.38 4.27 13.22
N PRO A 20 -8.04 4.22 14.41
CA PRO A 20 -7.77 3.20 15.42
C PRO A 20 -8.01 1.76 14.95
N LEU A 21 -9.06 1.53 14.14
CA LEU A 21 -9.33 0.21 13.59
C LEU A 21 -8.25 -0.18 12.57
N ILE A 22 -7.82 0.76 11.74
CA ILE A 22 -6.74 0.51 10.79
C ILE A 22 -5.41 0.21 11.50
N LYS A 23 -5.08 0.89 12.58
CA LYS A 23 -3.91 0.55 13.42
C LYS A 23 -3.99 -0.86 14.00
N GLN A 24 -5.17 -1.27 14.44
CA GLN A 24 -5.39 -2.65 14.89
C GLN A 24 -5.18 -3.64 13.73
N VAL A 25 -5.73 -3.35 12.56
CA VAL A 25 -5.53 -4.17 11.36
C VAL A 25 -4.05 -4.27 11.00
N GLN A 26 -3.32 -3.15 10.99
CA GLN A 26 -1.88 -3.13 10.68
C GLN A 26 -1.07 -4.02 11.63
N ALA A 27 -1.29 -3.91 12.94
CA ALA A 27 -0.56 -4.70 13.94
C ALA A 27 -0.83 -6.22 13.79
N ARG A 28 -2.04 -6.60 13.41
CA ARG A 28 -2.43 -7.98 13.15
C ARG A 28 -1.90 -8.47 11.80
N HIS A 29 -1.98 -7.62 10.78
CA HIS A 29 -1.45 -7.90 9.45
C HIS A 29 0.07 -8.13 9.49
N GLU A 30 0.79 -7.36 10.28
CA GLU A 30 2.23 -7.55 10.48
C GLU A 30 2.54 -8.96 11.01
N LYS A 31 1.81 -9.45 12.03
CA LYS A 31 1.97 -10.84 12.52
C LYS A 31 1.69 -11.86 11.42
N ALA A 32 0.63 -11.65 10.65
CA ALA A 32 0.28 -12.52 9.53
C ALA A 32 1.38 -12.55 8.46
N VAL A 33 1.97 -11.39 8.12
CA VAL A 33 3.11 -11.28 7.18
C VAL A 33 4.30 -12.09 7.68
N TYR A 34 4.62 -12.06 8.98
CA TYR A 34 5.71 -12.84 9.58
C TYR A 34 5.39 -14.33 9.78
N GLY A 35 4.25 -14.82 9.28
CA GLY A 35 3.94 -16.24 9.19
C GLY A 35 3.02 -16.77 10.27
N ASP A 36 2.35 -15.93 11.06
CA ASP A 36 1.30 -16.37 11.98
C ASP A 36 0.02 -16.73 11.20
N THR A 37 -0.06 -18.00 10.79
CA THR A 37 -1.19 -18.52 10.00
C THR A 37 -2.52 -18.52 10.77
N LYS A 38 -2.49 -18.57 12.09
CA LYS A 38 -3.71 -18.44 12.91
C LYS A 38 -4.22 -17.00 12.85
N GLU A 39 -3.30 -16.05 13.00
CA GLU A 39 -3.63 -14.64 12.89
C GLU A 39 -4.10 -14.28 11.47
N THR A 40 -3.47 -14.85 10.42
CA THR A 40 -3.94 -14.67 9.03
C THR A 40 -5.42 -15.04 8.91
N LYS A 41 -5.82 -16.25 9.33
CA LYS A 41 -7.21 -16.72 9.25
C LYS A 41 -8.18 -15.89 10.10
N ALA A 42 -7.78 -15.54 11.33
CA ALA A 42 -8.60 -14.73 12.22
C ALA A 42 -8.81 -13.31 11.64
N LEU A 43 -7.74 -12.70 11.11
CA LEU A 43 -7.83 -11.39 10.50
C LEU A 43 -8.66 -11.39 9.21
N THR A 44 -8.55 -12.45 8.38
CA THR A 44 -9.39 -12.63 7.19
C THR A 44 -10.88 -12.61 7.57
N SER A 45 -11.27 -13.43 8.56
CA SER A 45 -12.68 -13.51 9.01
C SER A 45 -13.19 -12.15 9.54
N ASP A 46 -12.37 -11.45 10.33
CA ASP A 46 -12.75 -10.14 10.86
C ASP A 46 -12.86 -9.08 9.75
N LEU A 47 -11.93 -9.06 8.79
CA LEU A 47 -11.97 -8.14 7.65
C LEU A 47 -13.16 -8.42 6.73
N GLU A 48 -13.52 -9.68 6.49
CA GLU A 48 -14.75 -10.04 5.77
C GLU A 48 -15.99 -9.45 6.43
N LYS A 49 -16.09 -9.53 7.77
CA LYS A 49 -17.17 -8.95 8.55
C LYS A 49 -17.13 -7.41 8.48
N TRP A 50 -16.00 -6.79 8.79
CA TRP A 50 -15.87 -5.34 8.84
C TRP A 50 -16.11 -4.68 7.47
N THR A 51 -15.72 -5.31 6.37
CA THR A 51 -16.01 -4.80 5.03
C THR A 51 -17.50 -4.87 4.67
N GLN A 52 -18.26 -5.82 5.24
CA GLN A 52 -19.72 -5.85 5.12
C GLN A 52 -20.39 -4.76 5.97
N GLU A 53 -19.89 -4.53 7.19
CA GLU A 53 -20.40 -3.49 8.10
C GLU A 53 -20.04 -2.07 7.62
N GLN A 54 -18.91 -1.91 6.93
CA GLN A 54 -18.36 -0.64 6.43
C GLN A 54 -18.04 -0.72 4.93
N PRO A 55 -19.04 -0.86 4.05
CA PRO A 55 -18.82 -1.13 2.62
C PRO A 55 -18.15 0.01 1.85
N THR A 56 -18.03 1.20 2.43
CA THR A 56 -17.32 2.34 1.87
C THR A 56 -15.92 2.56 2.47
N ASN A 57 -15.51 1.72 3.42
CA ASN A 57 -14.16 1.75 3.96
C ASN A 57 -13.21 0.96 3.05
N TYR A 58 -12.77 1.62 1.99
CA TYR A 58 -11.92 1.00 0.96
C TYR A 58 -10.54 0.59 1.48
N LEU A 59 -10.07 1.16 2.60
CA LEU A 59 -8.81 0.73 3.20
C LEU A 59 -8.95 -0.64 3.88
N LEU A 60 -10.09 -0.93 4.53
CA LEU A 60 -10.39 -2.29 5.00
C LEU A 60 -10.49 -3.28 3.84
N GLN A 61 -11.10 -2.87 2.72
CA GLN A 61 -11.17 -3.71 1.52
C GLN A 61 -9.78 -4.01 0.92
N ALA A 62 -8.89 -3.02 0.91
CA ALA A 62 -7.52 -3.22 0.47
C ALA A 62 -6.77 -4.20 1.39
N TYR A 63 -6.93 -4.08 2.71
CA TYR A 63 -6.37 -5.04 3.66
C TYR A 63 -6.98 -6.44 3.53
N LEU A 64 -8.29 -6.56 3.29
CA LEU A 64 -8.91 -7.86 2.99
C LEU A 64 -8.28 -8.51 1.77
N GLY A 65 -8.03 -7.72 0.72
CA GLY A 65 -7.31 -8.19 -0.46
C GLY A 65 -5.90 -8.68 -0.15
N SER A 66 -5.15 -7.92 0.65
CA SER A 66 -3.80 -8.28 1.07
C SER A 66 -3.79 -9.56 1.91
N VAL A 67 -4.71 -9.72 2.87
CA VAL A 67 -4.77 -10.93 3.70
C VAL A 67 -5.15 -12.16 2.88
N TYR A 68 -5.98 -12.04 1.84
CA TYR A 68 -6.21 -13.15 0.91
C TYR A 68 -4.94 -13.56 0.15
N THR A 69 -3.99 -12.66 -0.13
CA THR A 69 -2.70 -13.05 -0.70
C THR A 69 -1.84 -13.82 0.30
N LEU A 70 -1.92 -13.48 1.60
CA LEU A 70 -1.30 -14.26 2.68
C LEU A 70 -1.96 -15.63 2.84
N ASP A 71 -3.29 -15.73 2.79
CA ASP A 71 -4.00 -17.01 2.76
C ASP A 71 -3.57 -17.86 1.57
N SER A 72 -3.34 -17.24 0.41
CA SER A 72 -2.75 -17.92 -0.75
C SER A 72 -1.35 -18.48 -0.46
N ARG A 73 -0.50 -17.70 0.23
CA ARG A 73 0.84 -18.16 0.64
C ARG A 73 0.73 -19.39 1.54
N ASP A 74 -0.17 -19.33 2.51
CA ASP A 74 -0.32 -20.31 3.59
C ASP A 74 -1.15 -21.53 3.18
N ALA A 75 -1.90 -21.44 2.06
CA ALA A 75 -2.73 -22.52 1.56
C ALA A 75 -1.91 -23.71 1.04
N TRP A 76 -2.46 -24.91 1.23
CA TRP A 76 -1.91 -26.12 0.63
C TRP A 76 -1.84 -26.00 -0.89
N PRO A 77 -0.81 -26.58 -1.57
CA PRO A 77 -0.72 -26.54 -3.02
C PRO A 77 -1.98 -27.09 -3.71
N GLY A 78 -2.58 -26.28 -4.60
CA GLY A 78 -3.80 -26.67 -5.32
C GLY A 78 -4.57 -25.47 -5.89
N PRO A 79 -5.74 -25.73 -6.51
CA PRO A 79 -6.56 -24.67 -7.14
C PRO A 79 -7.02 -23.57 -6.17
N GLY A 80 -7.21 -23.90 -4.89
CA GLY A 80 -7.61 -22.97 -3.85
C GLY A 80 -6.59 -21.83 -3.67
N LYS A 81 -5.31 -22.13 -3.77
CA LYS A 81 -4.22 -21.15 -3.69
C LYS A 81 -4.38 -20.02 -4.72
N LEU A 82 -4.64 -20.38 -5.98
CA LEU A 82 -4.87 -19.39 -7.05
C LEU A 82 -6.18 -18.62 -6.87
N THR A 83 -7.19 -19.25 -6.26
CA THR A 83 -8.46 -18.59 -5.94
C THR A 83 -8.27 -17.48 -4.91
N TYR A 84 -7.55 -17.74 -3.83
CA TYR A 84 -7.21 -16.72 -2.83
C TYR A 84 -6.44 -15.57 -3.47
N LEU A 85 -5.39 -15.84 -4.24
CA LEU A 85 -4.61 -14.81 -4.90
C LEU A 85 -5.45 -13.94 -5.85
N ARG A 86 -6.35 -14.56 -6.62
CA ARG A 86 -7.25 -13.85 -7.54
C ARG A 86 -8.26 -12.98 -6.78
N ASN A 87 -8.81 -13.50 -5.70
CA ASN A 87 -9.73 -12.75 -4.85
C ASN A 87 -9.02 -11.57 -4.20
N GLY A 88 -7.81 -11.77 -3.68
CA GLY A 88 -6.98 -10.71 -3.14
C GLY A 88 -6.77 -9.57 -4.14
N GLY A 89 -6.36 -9.92 -5.37
CA GLY A 89 -6.20 -8.94 -6.43
C GLY A 89 -7.49 -8.17 -6.75
N LYS A 90 -8.65 -8.87 -6.82
CA LYS A 90 -9.95 -8.22 -7.08
C LYS A 90 -10.31 -7.21 -6.00
N TRP A 91 -10.12 -7.54 -4.73
CA TRP A 91 -10.42 -6.64 -3.62
C TRP A 91 -9.53 -5.40 -3.67
N MET A 92 -8.22 -5.55 -3.83
CA MET A 92 -7.29 -4.42 -3.91
C MET A 92 -7.52 -3.55 -5.16
N ASP A 93 -7.72 -4.17 -6.33
CA ASP A 93 -7.99 -3.43 -7.57
C ASP A 93 -9.33 -2.68 -7.48
N GLY A 94 -10.36 -3.29 -6.90
CA GLY A 94 -11.66 -2.65 -6.64
C GLY A 94 -11.55 -1.48 -5.66
N ALA A 95 -10.83 -1.65 -4.56
CA ALA A 95 -10.62 -0.61 -3.57
C ALA A 95 -9.91 0.63 -4.16
N VAL A 96 -8.85 0.43 -4.94
CA VAL A 96 -8.14 1.53 -5.61
C VAL A 96 -9.02 2.19 -6.68
N ALA A 97 -9.83 1.42 -7.42
CA ALA A 97 -10.75 1.98 -8.40
C ALA A 97 -11.86 2.83 -7.74
N ALA A 98 -12.35 2.42 -6.57
CA ALA A 98 -13.39 3.13 -5.83
C ALA A 98 -12.87 4.36 -5.05
N ALA A 99 -11.59 4.35 -4.64
CA ALA A 99 -10.95 5.43 -3.90
C ALA A 99 -9.59 5.81 -4.51
N PRO A 100 -9.57 6.30 -5.77
CA PRO A 100 -8.32 6.56 -6.50
C PRO A 100 -7.45 7.64 -5.86
N ASP A 101 -8.05 8.56 -5.11
CA ASP A 101 -7.37 9.67 -4.44
C ASP A 101 -6.89 9.32 -3.03
N ASN A 102 -7.22 8.11 -2.52
CA ASN A 102 -6.78 7.66 -1.21
C ASN A 102 -5.39 7.01 -1.29
N PRO A 103 -4.34 7.67 -0.78
CA PRO A 103 -2.98 7.15 -0.88
C PRO A 103 -2.77 5.87 -0.06
N ALA A 104 -3.48 5.70 1.07
CA ALA A 104 -3.33 4.52 1.92
C ALA A 104 -3.85 3.25 1.22
N VAL A 105 -5.01 3.34 0.55
CA VAL A 105 -5.57 2.24 -0.24
C VAL A 105 -4.60 1.82 -1.35
N ARG A 106 -4.06 2.80 -2.06
CA ARG A 106 -3.07 2.57 -3.12
C ARG A 106 -1.78 1.98 -2.59
N PHE A 107 -1.31 2.45 -1.44
CA PHE A 107 -0.06 1.99 -0.82
C PHE A 107 -0.15 0.52 -0.39
N VAL A 108 -1.27 0.08 0.19
CA VAL A 108 -1.49 -1.33 0.52
C VAL A 108 -1.37 -2.20 -0.73
N ARG A 109 -2.05 -1.85 -1.84
CA ARG A 109 -1.94 -2.60 -3.10
C ARG A 109 -0.53 -2.58 -3.68
N ALA A 110 0.13 -1.42 -3.63
CA ALA A 110 1.48 -1.27 -4.18
C ALA A 110 2.49 -2.19 -3.50
N ILE A 111 2.47 -2.26 -2.16
CA ILE A 111 3.35 -3.18 -1.40
C ILE A 111 3.02 -4.62 -1.73
N ASP A 112 1.76 -5.01 -1.66
CA ASP A 112 1.33 -6.38 -1.90
C ASP A 112 1.75 -6.87 -3.30
N TYR A 113 1.53 -6.05 -4.32
CA TYR A 113 1.91 -6.37 -5.70
C TYR A 113 3.42 -6.35 -5.94
N TYR A 114 4.18 -5.55 -5.19
CA TYR A 114 5.64 -5.58 -5.21
C TYR A 114 6.19 -6.90 -4.62
N GLU A 115 5.59 -7.38 -3.53
CA GLU A 115 6.01 -8.62 -2.85
C GLU A 115 5.64 -9.90 -3.61
N LEU A 116 4.70 -9.81 -4.56
CA LEU A 116 4.34 -10.99 -5.38
C LEU A 116 5.50 -11.39 -6.32
N PRO A 117 5.73 -12.70 -6.50
CA PRO A 117 6.68 -13.19 -7.48
C PRO A 117 6.46 -12.60 -8.88
N PHE A 118 7.55 -12.28 -9.58
CA PHE A 118 7.54 -11.55 -10.87
C PHE A 118 6.64 -12.19 -11.94
N PHE A 119 6.50 -13.52 -11.93
CA PHE A 119 5.69 -14.25 -12.90
C PHE A 119 4.18 -14.00 -12.79
N PHE A 120 3.71 -13.39 -11.70
CA PHE A 120 2.33 -12.89 -11.61
C PHE A 120 2.10 -11.58 -12.37
N GLY A 121 3.15 -10.95 -12.89
CA GLY A 121 3.07 -9.76 -13.75
C GLY A 121 2.61 -8.48 -13.04
N LYS A 122 2.59 -8.46 -11.70
CA LYS A 122 2.07 -7.33 -10.91
C LYS A 122 3.08 -6.21 -10.65
N GLY A 123 4.38 -6.45 -10.87
CA GLY A 123 5.45 -5.47 -10.60
C GLY A 123 5.28 -4.13 -11.33
N LYS A 124 4.74 -4.15 -12.56
CA LYS A 124 4.44 -2.90 -13.28
C LYS A 124 3.33 -2.09 -12.57
N THR A 125 2.27 -2.75 -12.14
CA THR A 125 1.18 -2.08 -11.41
C THR A 125 1.67 -1.51 -10.09
N ALA A 126 2.49 -2.25 -9.35
CA ALA A 126 3.13 -1.77 -8.12
C ALA A 126 3.96 -0.49 -8.37
N ARG A 127 4.81 -0.51 -9.39
CA ARG A 127 5.59 0.67 -9.77
C ARG A 127 4.71 1.87 -10.13
N ASP A 128 3.68 1.66 -10.94
CA ASP A 128 2.78 2.74 -11.37
C ASP A 128 2.04 3.33 -10.17
N ASP A 129 1.63 2.50 -9.20
CA ASP A 129 1.05 2.95 -7.94
C ASP A 129 2.04 3.78 -7.12
N PHE A 130 3.28 3.34 -6.99
CA PHE A 130 4.31 4.13 -6.29
C PHE A 130 4.58 5.46 -6.99
N GLN A 131 4.60 5.51 -8.32
CA GLN A 131 4.73 6.78 -9.04
C GLN A 131 3.59 7.75 -8.75
N ILE A 132 2.35 7.26 -8.66
CA ILE A 132 1.18 8.08 -8.31
C ILE A 132 1.31 8.58 -6.86
N LEU A 133 1.70 7.70 -5.93
CA LEU A 133 1.92 8.06 -4.52
C LEU A 133 2.98 9.16 -4.36
N LEU A 134 4.10 9.05 -5.08
CA LEU A 134 5.15 10.07 -5.06
C LEU A 134 4.61 11.41 -5.58
N LYS A 135 3.85 11.41 -6.67
CA LYS A 135 3.20 12.61 -7.19
C LYS A 135 2.16 13.22 -6.24
N GLN A 136 1.46 12.39 -5.45
CA GLN A 136 0.57 12.89 -4.41
C GLN A 136 1.35 13.55 -3.27
N ILE A 137 2.46 12.98 -2.84
CA ILE A 137 3.35 13.58 -1.83
C ILE A 137 3.91 14.92 -2.33
N ASP A 138 4.28 15.00 -3.60
CA ASP A 138 4.82 16.21 -4.24
C ASP A 138 3.76 17.28 -4.54
N GLY A 139 2.48 16.97 -4.36
CA GLY A 139 1.37 17.88 -4.69
C GLY A 139 1.07 18.01 -6.18
N GLU A 140 1.70 17.20 -7.04
CA GLU A 140 1.41 17.16 -8.49
C GLU A 140 0.04 16.52 -8.77
N ILE A 141 -0.34 15.53 -7.95
CA ILE A 141 -1.67 14.92 -7.96
C ILE A 141 -2.37 15.29 -6.65
N LYS A 142 -3.54 15.92 -6.76
CA LYS A 142 -4.32 16.32 -5.58
C LYS A 142 -4.88 15.10 -4.87
N THR A 143 -4.76 15.12 -3.55
CA THR A 143 -5.41 14.18 -2.62
C THR A 143 -5.97 14.99 -1.45
N PRO A 144 -7.12 14.61 -0.88
CA PRO A 144 -7.64 15.24 0.32
C PRO A 144 -6.87 14.84 1.59
N TYR A 145 -5.94 13.89 1.52
CA TYR A 145 -5.25 13.31 2.67
C TYR A 145 -3.88 13.95 2.89
N ILE A 146 -3.55 14.17 4.17
CA ILE A 146 -2.19 14.57 4.60
C ILE A 146 -1.55 13.34 5.23
N LEU A 147 -0.53 12.80 4.57
CA LEU A 147 0.25 11.69 5.10
C LEU A 147 1.27 12.21 6.14
N ASN A 148 1.41 11.47 7.24
CA ASN A 148 2.47 11.74 8.21
C ASN A 148 3.86 11.39 7.64
N ILE A 149 4.92 11.87 8.30
CA ILE A 149 6.31 11.68 7.84
C ILE A 149 6.68 10.19 7.75
N GLU A 150 6.22 9.38 8.69
CA GLU A 150 6.51 7.95 8.72
C GLU A 150 5.89 7.23 7.50
N THR A 151 4.64 7.53 7.20
CA THR A 151 3.95 6.98 6.00
C THR A 151 4.63 7.45 4.72
N GLN A 152 4.98 8.74 4.61
CA GLN A 152 5.69 9.25 3.44
C GLN A 152 7.06 8.55 3.27
N GLN A 153 7.82 8.40 4.34
CA GLN A 153 9.11 7.72 4.30
C GLN A 153 8.98 6.25 3.92
N ALA A 154 7.93 5.56 4.38
CA ALA A 154 7.63 4.19 3.97
C ALA A 154 7.33 4.11 2.47
N ILE A 155 6.54 5.05 1.92
CA ILE A 155 6.25 5.13 0.49
C ILE A 155 7.55 5.30 -0.31
N TYR A 156 8.43 6.22 0.07
CA TYR A 156 9.73 6.41 -0.59
C TYR A 156 10.61 5.15 -0.53
N TYR A 157 10.63 4.47 0.61
CA TYR A 157 11.41 3.25 0.78
C TYR A 157 10.96 2.16 -0.18
N TYR A 158 9.66 1.85 -0.19
CA TYR A 158 9.10 0.80 -1.05
C TYR A 158 9.06 1.19 -2.53
N ALA A 159 8.86 2.47 -2.86
CA ALA A 159 9.02 2.98 -4.21
C ALA A 159 10.42 2.69 -4.76
N GLY A 160 11.45 3.00 -3.98
CA GLY A 160 12.84 2.70 -4.34
C GLY A 160 13.08 1.20 -4.55
N LEU A 161 12.54 0.33 -3.70
CA LEU A 161 12.61 -1.12 -3.89
C LEU A 161 11.93 -1.57 -5.18
N SER A 162 10.75 -1.06 -5.47
CA SER A 162 9.98 -1.36 -6.68
C SER A 162 10.71 -0.91 -7.95
N PHE A 163 11.27 0.31 -7.96
CA PHE A 163 12.09 0.80 -9.07
C PHE A 163 13.34 -0.06 -9.28
N LYS A 164 14.03 -0.42 -8.20
CA LYS A 164 15.20 -1.31 -8.26
C LYS A 164 14.86 -2.67 -8.86
N GLN A 165 13.75 -3.27 -8.46
CA GLN A 165 13.28 -4.57 -8.99
C GLN A 165 13.08 -4.52 -10.50
N LEU A 166 12.70 -3.38 -11.06
CA LEU A 166 12.52 -3.14 -12.49
C LEU A 166 13.75 -2.51 -13.16
N SER A 167 14.92 -2.59 -12.52
CA SER A 167 16.20 -2.05 -13.03
C SER A 167 16.20 -0.53 -13.28
N GLN A 168 15.30 0.22 -12.62
CA GLN A 168 15.20 1.66 -12.70
C GLN A 168 16.03 2.32 -11.57
N LEU A 169 17.34 2.09 -11.59
CA LEU A 169 18.25 2.49 -10.51
C LEU A 169 18.29 4.02 -10.23
N PRO A 170 18.26 4.91 -11.23
CA PRO A 170 18.20 6.35 -10.96
C PRO A 170 16.97 6.75 -10.14
N GLN A 171 15.78 6.23 -10.48
CA GLN A 171 14.54 6.49 -9.77
C GLN A 171 14.55 5.88 -8.36
N ALA A 172 15.14 4.68 -8.22
CA ALA A 172 15.32 4.06 -6.90
C ALA A 172 16.18 4.91 -5.98
N LYS A 173 17.31 5.43 -6.48
CA LYS A 173 18.20 6.31 -5.70
C LYS A 173 17.51 7.62 -5.31
N ASP A 174 16.81 8.26 -6.26
CA ASP A 174 16.06 9.49 -5.99
C ASP A 174 15.03 9.28 -4.87
N ALA A 175 14.20 8.25 -4.99
CA ALA A 175 13.19 7.92 -3.99
C ALA A 175 13.82 7.70 -2.61
N TRP A 176 14.90 6.91 -2.52
CA TRP A 176 15.57 6.67 -1.24
C TRP A 176 16.24 7.92 -0.67
N GLN A 177 16.86 8.77 -1.48
CA GLN A 177 17.46 10.04 -1.00
C GLN A 177 16.40 10.97 -0.43
N ARG A 178 15.25 11.09 -1.11
CA ARG A 178 14.11 11.90 -0.66
C ARG A 178 13.50 11.33 0.63
N GLY A 179 13.30 10.01 0.71
CA GLY A 179 12.84 9.36 1.93
C GLY A 179 13.79 9.53 3.10
N LEU A 180 15.11 9.47 2.87
CA LEU A 180 16.12 9.70 3.89
C LEU A 180 16.10 11.13 4.42
N ALA A 181 15.81 12.10 3.56
CA ALA A 181 15.75 13.52 3.93
C ALA A 181 14.57 13.87 4.87
N LEU A 182 13.49 13.05 4.88
CA LEU A 182 12.34 13.26 5.76
C LEU A 182 12.67 13.02 7.24
N ASP A 183 13.35 11.93 7.55
CA ASP A 183 13.83 11.59 8.88
C ASP A 183 15.05 10.67 8.79
N ILE A 184 16.23 11.20 9.08
CA ILE A 184 17.50 10.48 8.98
C ILE A 184 17.74 9.49 10.13
N ASN A 185 16.96 9.58 11.21
CA ASN A 185 17.13 8.81 12.45
C ASN A 185 16.12 7.68 12.61
N SER A 186 15.14 7.58 11.72
CA SER A 186 14.11 6.54 11.78
C SER A 186 14.66 5.13 11.52
N ALA A 187 13.91 4.11 11.88
CA ALA A 187 14.22 2.72 11.53
C ALA A 187 14.25 2.52 10.01
N LEU A 188 13.37 3.21 9.27
CA LEU A 188 13.35 3.19 7.81
C LEU A 188 14.57 3.85 7.19
N ALA A 189 15.09 4.95 7.80
CA ALA A 189 16.32 5.57 7.35
C ALA A 189 17.52 4.60 7.35
N THR A 190 17.60 3.72 8.34
CA THR A 190 18.63 2.67 8.38
C THR A 190 18.50 1.72 7.20
N LYS A 191 17.27 1.26 6.89
CA LYS A 191 17.01 0.39 5.73
C LYS A 191 17.32 1.11 4.41
N ILE A 192 16.95 2.37 4.27
CA ILE A 192 17.25 3.20 3.10
C ILE A 192 18.77 3.35 2.89
N LYS A 193 19.52 3.66 3.94
CA LYS A 193 21.00 3.74 3.87
C LYS A 193 21.64 2.45 3.39
N MET A 194 21.13 1.31 3.86
CA MET A 194 21.59 0.00 3.40
C MET A 194 21.32 -0.22 1.91
N GLU A 195 20.13 0.15 1.40
CA GLU A 195 19.81 0.01 -0.02
C GLU A 195 20.65 0.97 -0.89
N LEU A 196 20.83 2.21 -0.48
CA LEU A 196 21.70 3.17 -1.15
C LEU A 196 23.16 2.69 -1.23
N GLY A 197 23.65 2.00 -0.20
CA GLY A 197 24.99 1.39 -0.19
C GLY A 197 25.16 0.23 -1.19
N LYS A 198 24.10 -0.45 -1.57
CA LYS A 198 24.11 -1.57 -2.53
C LYS A 198 24.07 -1.11 -3.99
N VAL A 199 23.63 0.11 -4.27
CA VAL A 199 23.45 0.66 -5.63
C VAL A 199 24.51 1.77 -5.84
N LYS A 200 25.73 1.36 -6.16
CA LYS A 200 26.81 2.27 -6.53
C LYS A 200 26.71 2.70 -7.99
#